data_19fa5be41d9a185ca2ac1fa5217b2103
#
_entry.id   19fa5be41d9a185ca2ac1fa5217b2103
#
_cell.length_a   1.000
_cell.length_b   1.000
_cell.length_c   1.000
_cell.angle_alpha   90.00
_cell.angle_beta   90.00
_cell.angle_gamma   90.00
#
_symmetry.space_group_name_H-M   'P 1'
#
loop_
_entity.id
_entity.type
_entity.pdbx_description
1 polymer ?
#
loop_
_entity_poly.entity_id
_entity_poly.type
_entity_poly.pdbx_seq_one_letter_code
_entity_poly.pdbx_strand_id
1 'polypeptide(L)'
;YKDLVDQGAEWRYYGADDNQNSDPTRCGMPINPLLQESSFGCKVLCCGPMSYEMRKIRRYTEWQSMPYKEKSQYDEFQIITTMAQHAGIPKMIIDDAIKYHKKISEYELTFRGDNRDGILAASIYISCRVNNYPRTAKEIASIFHLDVTSATKGCKNALAIINNLEKDMVNKDKTNFGKTKPEAFIERYCSKLNINNELTKLCQFISMKIEKMDVMPENTPPSIAAGVVYFVSQICKLNVSKRDVKIVSETSEVTINKCYKKLEKISKDENIIPVAILKKYNVL
;
A
#
# COMPACT_ATOMS: atom_id res chain seq x y z
N TYR A 1 -36.13 -7.28 -4.17
CA TYR A 1 -36.21 -8.12 -2.95
C TYR A 1 -35.11 -9.22 -2.92
N LYS A 2 -34.53 -9.65 -4.05
CA LYS A 2 -33.44 -10.64 -4.06
C LYS A 2 -32.17 -10.16 -3.35
N ASP A 3 -31.93 -8.85 -3.35
CA ASP A 3 -30.72 -8.25 -2.75
C ASP A 3 -30.87 -8.02 -1.23
N LEU A 4 -32.04 -8.30 -0.64
CA LEU A 4 -32.33 -8.14 0.78
C LEU A 4 -32.21 -9.44 1.59
N VAL A 5 -32.13 -10.59 0.92
CA VAL A 5 -32.01 -11.89 1.57
C VAL A 5 -30.57 -12.36 1.44
N ASP A 6 -29.82 -12.27 2.52
CA ASP A 6 -28.52 -12.90 2.62
C ASP A 6 -28.68 -14.43 2.66
N GLN A 7 -28.24 -15.10 1.59
CA GLN A 7 -28.26 -16.57 1.50
C GLN A 7 -26.98 -17.19 2.05
N GLY A 8 -26.07 -16.38 2.59
CA GLY A 8 -24.84 -16.83 3.18
C GLY A 8 -25.01 -17.53 4.51
N ALA A 9 -23.99 -18.26 4.94
CA ALA A 9 -23.92 -18.86 6.26
C ALA A 9 -23.94 -17.78 7.34
N GLU A 10 -24.81 -17.95 8.32
CA GLU A 10 -24.94 -17.01 9.42
C GLU A 10 -23.91 -17.34 10.52
N TRP A 11 -23.06 -16.37 10.85
CA TRP A 11 -22.15 -16.45 11.97
C TRP A 11 -22.74 -15.70 13.16
N ARG A 12 -23.02 -16.39 14.26
CA ARG A 12 -23.50 -15.79 15.51
C ARG A 12 -22.44 -15.92 16.59
N TYR A 13 -21.91 -14.81 17.02
CA TYR A 13 -21.03 -14.72 18.18
C TYR A 13 -21.75 -13.94 19.29
N TYR A 14 -22.04 -14.63 20.37
CA TYR A 14 -22.63 -14.04 21.58
C TYR A 14 -21.48 -13.68 22.51
N GLY A 15 -20.80 -12.64 22.48
CA GLY A 15 -19.79 -12.16 23.40
C GLY A 15 -19.00 -13.17 24.27
N ALA A 16 -17.88 -12.76 24.82
CA ALA A 16 -17.01 -13.66 25.60
C ALA A 16 -17.68 -14.21 26.90
N ASP A 17 -18.73 -13.55 27.40
CA ASP A 17 -19.39 -13.87 28.65
C ASP A 17 -20.60 -14.82 28.51
N ASP A 18 -21.13 -14.99 27.29
CA ASP A 18 -22.30 -15.81 27.02
C ASP A 18 -21.94 -17.20 26.51
N ASN A 19 -21.61 -18.11 27.39
CA ASN A 19 -21.38 -19.54 27.10
C ASN A 19 -20.09 -19.87 26.33
N GLN A 20 -19.04 -20.09 27.07
CA GLN A 20 -17.78 -20.66 26.55
C GLN A 20 -17.92 -22.05 25.87
N ASN A 21 -19.08 -22.70 25.99
CA ASN A 21 -19.35 -24.05 25.49
C ASN A 21 -20.29 -24.10 24.27
N SER A 22 -20.84 -22.99 23.80
CA SER A 22 -21.69 -22.99 22.61
C SER A 22 -20.87 -22.70 21.34
N ASP A 23 -21.10 -23.52 20.33
CA ASP A 23 -20.52 -23.27 18.99
C ASP A 23 -21.09 -21.96 18.43
N PRO A 24 -20.25 -20.94 18.15
CA PRO A 24 -20.71 -19.67 17.59
C PRO A 24 -21.20 -19.80 16.15
N THR A 25 -20.94 -20.92 15.49
CA THR A 25 -21.35 -21.19 14.10
C THR A 25 -22.68 -21.91 14.05
N ARG A 26 -23.68 -21.26 13.49
CA ARG A 26 -25.03 -21.88 13.30
C ARG A 26 -25.13 -22.63 11.99
N CYS A 27 -24.52 -22.14 10.93
CA CYS A 27 -24.67 -22.64 9.54
C CYS A 27 -23.36 -22.65 8.75
N GLY A 28 -22.20 -22.80 9.39
CA GLY A 28 -20.91 -22.83 8.72
C GLY A 28 -20.10 -21.52 8.85
N MET A 29 -19.07 -21.38 8.05
CA MET A 29 -18.18 -20.23 8.10
C MET A 29 -18.75 -19.02 7.33
N PRO A 30 -18.38 -17.77 7.71
CA PRO A 30 -18.78 -16.59 6.96
C PRO A 30 -18.33 -16.70 5.49
N ILE A 31 -19.19 -16.28 4.58
CA ILE A 31 -18.87 -16.27 3.15
C ILE A 31 -17.87 -15.16 2.87
N ASN A 32 -16.74 -15.52 2.25
CA ASN A 32 -15.83 -14.57 1.67
C ASN A 32 -16.16 -14.43 0.17
N PRO A 33 -16.62 -13.26 -0.32
CA PRO A 33 -16.99 -13.07 -1.72
C PRO A 33 -15.82 -13.26 -2.68
N LEU A 34 -14.59 -13.26 -2.16
CA LEU A 34 -13.37 -13.50 -2.93
C LEU A 34 -13.00 -14.99 -3.02
N LEU A 35 -13.56 -15.87 -2.19
CA LEU A 35 -13.26 -17.30 -2.09
C LEU A 35 -14.57 -18.08 -2.04
N GLN A 36 -15.23 -18.23 -3.17
CA GLN A 36 -16.62 -18.73 -3.25
C GLN A 36 -16.77 -20.20 -2.85
N GLU A 37 -15.82 -21.05 -3.23
CA GLU A 37 -15.88 -22.49 -2.95
C GLU A 37 -15.57 -22.79 -1.48
N SER A 38 -14.68 -22.05 -0.85
CA SER A 38 -14.31 -22.23 0.57
C SER A 38 -15.40 -21.79 1.54
N SER A 39 -16.37 -21.02 1.08
CA SER A 39 -17.46 -20.51 1.93
C SER A 39 -18.40 -21.61 2.43
N PHE A 40 -18.41 -22.76 1.79
CA PHE A 40 -19.24 -23.93 2.17
C PHE A 40 -18.48 -24.93 3.05
N GLY A 41 -17.24 -24.66 3.41
CA GLY A 41 -16.44 -25.52 4.26
C GLY A 41 -16.94 -25.54 5.71
N CYS A 42 -16.82 -26.67 6.38
CA CYS A 42 -17.04 -26.78 7.82
C CYS A 42 -15.71 -26.89 8.57
N LYS A 43 -15.71 -26.44 9.83
CA LYS A 43 -14.55 -26.50 10.71
C LYS A 43 -14.87 -27.34 11.94
N VAL A 44 -14.05 -28.36 12.24
CA VAL A 44 -14.18 -29.15 13.45
C VAL A 44 -13.55 -28.40 14.61
N LEU A 45 -14.40 -27.90 15.52
CA LEU A 45 -13.97 -27.26 16.78
C LEU A 45 -13.82 -28.34 17.85
N CYS A 46 -12.76 -28.30 18.61
CA CYS A 46 -12.51 -29.23 19.70
C CYS A 46 -12.17 -28.42 20.96
N CYS A 47 -12.96 -28.64 22.00
CA CYS A 47 -12.73 -28.10 23.33
C CYS A 47 -12.05 -29.20 24.17
N GLY A 48 -10.73 -29.13 24.35
CA GLY A 48 -9.97 -30.04 25.20
C GLY A 48 -8.97 -30.97 24.49
N PRO A 49 -8.34 -31.90 25.19
CA PRO A 49 -7.35 -32.81 24.64
C PRO A 49 -7.97 -33.75 23.59
N MET A 50 -7.45 -33.69 22.37
CA MET A 50 -7.96 -34.43 21.22
C MET A 50 -7.33 -35.81 21.12
N SER A 51 -8.16 -36.84 20.86
CA SER A 51 -7.69 -38.17 20.46
C SER A 51 -6.95 -38.12 19.12
N TYR A 52 -6.16 -39.13 18.81
CA TYR A 52 -5.45 -39.23 17.53
C TYR A 52 -6.43 -39.21 16.34
N GLU A 53 -7.54 -39.91 16.46
CA GLU A 53 -8.56 -39.98 15.41
C GLU A 53 -9.25 -38.63 15.17
N MET A 54 -9.59 -37.88 16.21
CA MET A 54 -10.16 -36.56 16.08
C MET A 54 -9.21 -35.57 15.42
N ARG A 55 -7.90 -35.66 15.74
CA ARG A 55 -6.87 -34.84 15.04
C ARG A 55 -6.81 -35.17 13.55
N LYS A 56 -6.96 -36.46 13.21
CA LYS A 56 -6.98 -36.92 11.82
C LYS A 56 -8.23 -36.42 11.09
N ILE A 57 -9.41 -36.54 11.70
CA ILE A 57 -10.68 -36.04 11.16
C ILE A 57 -10.57 -34.52 10.91
N ARG A 58 -10.16 -33.74 11.93
CA ARG A 58 -9.97 -32.32 11.79
C ARG A 58 -9.06 -31.94 10.62
N ARG A 59 -7.92 -32.62 10.48
CA ARG A 59 -6.98 -32.41 9.38
C ARG A 59 -7.61 -32.68 8.02
N TYR A 60 -8.33 -33.78 7.88
CA TYR A 60 -9.01 -34.10 6.62
C TYR A 60 -10.15 -33.12 6.31
N THR A 61 -10.91 -32.70 7.31
CA THR A 61 -11.96 -31.70 7.13
C THR A 61 -11.36 -30.35 6.70
N GLU A 62 -10.25 -29.93 7.31
CA GLU A 62 -9.53 -28.71 6.92
C GLU A 62 -8.99 -28.82 5.48
N TRP A 63 -8.51 -29.98 5.04
CA TRP A 63 -8.04 -30.18 3.67
C TRP A 63 -9.17 -30.18 2.64
N GLN A 64 -10.34 -30.70 3.02
CA GLN A 64 -11.51 -30.77 2.13
C GLN A 64 -12.32 -29.44 2.13
N SER A 65 -12.23 -28.66 3.19
CA SER A 65 -13.00 -27.43 3.32
C SER A 65 -12.57 -26.32 2.35
N MET A 66 -11.35 -26.39 1.85
CA MET A 66 -10.79 -25.37 0.98
C MET A 66 -10.03 -26.02 -0.18
N PRO A 67 -10.47 -25.82 -1.42
CA PRO A 67 -9.75 -26.28 -2.60
C PRO A 67 -8.32 -25.74 -2.64
N TYR A 68 -7.38 -26.51 -3.16
CA TYR A 68 -5.95 -26.13 -3.16
C TYR A 68 -5.70 -24.74 -3.76
N LYS A 69 -6.41 -24.39 -4.83
CA LYS A 69 -6.29 -23.09 -5.50
C LYS A 69 -6.71 -21.96 -4.57
N GLU A 70 -7.86 -22.09 -3.91
CA GLU A 70 -8.38 -21.07 -2.99
C GLU A 70 -7.57 -20.98 -1.70
N LYS A 71 -7.04 -22.11 -1.21
CA LYS A 71 -6.12 -22.12 -0.08
C LYS A 71 -4.86 -21.31 -0.38
N SER A 72 -4.27 -21.49 -1.57
CA SER A 72 -3.13 -20.70 -2.00
C SER A 72 -3.45 -19.19 -2.06
N GLN A 73 -4.62 -18.84 -2.58
CA GLN A 73 -5.08 -17.44 -2.61
C GLN A 73 -5.34 -16.88 -1.20
N TYR A 74 -5.91 -17.69 -0.32
CA TYR A 74 -6.14 -17.29 1.08
C TYR A 74 -4.82 -16.99 1.80
N ASP A 75 -3.82 -17.86 1.65
CA ASP A 75 -2.49 -17.65 2.23
C ASP A 75 -1.84 -16.37 1.68
N GLU A 76 -1.99 -16.10 0.38
CA GLU A 76 -1.53 -14.86 -0.25
C GLU A 76 -2.23 -13.61 0.31
N PHE A 77 -3.55 -13.67 0.52
CA PHE A 77 -4.30 -12.56 1.14
C PHE A 77 -3.86 -12.30 2.57
N GLN A 78 -3.54 -13.36 3.33
CA GLN A 78 -3.01 -13.23 4.69
C GLN A 78 -1.62 -12.58 4.69
N ILE A 79 -0.74 -12.96 3.77
CA ILE A 79 0.58 -12.34 3.62
C ILE A 79 0.44 -10.85 3.31
N ILE A 80 -0.38 -10.49 2.31
CA ILE A 80 -0.65 -9.09 1.94
C ILE A 80 -1.15 -8.31 3.16
N THR A 81 -2.14 -8.85 3.87
CA THR A 81 -2.75 -8.22 5.04
C THR A 81 -1.73 -8.00 6.15
N THR A 82 -0.98 -9.03 6.51
CA THR A 82 -0.01 -8.98 7.61
C THR A 82 1.11 -7.98 7.32
N MET A 83 1.72 -8.06 6.12
CA MET A 83 2.82 -7.16 5.75
C MET A 83 2.36 -5.70 5.66
N ALA A 84 1.17 -5.46 5.11
CA ALA A 84 0.62 -4.11 5.01
C ALA A 84 0.21 -3.53 6.38
N GLN A 85 -0.34 -4.34 7.28
CA GLN A 85 -0.66 -3.93 8.65
C GLN A 85 0.59 -3.55 9.44
N HIS A 86 1.67 -4.34 9.36
CA HIS A 86 2.95 -4.01 9.98
C HIS A 86 3.54 -2.70 9.45
N ALA A 87 3.29 -2.38 8.19
CA ALA A 87 3.70 -1.11 7.58
C ALA A 87 2.76 0.06 7.88
N GLY A 88 1.71 -0.14 8.69
CA GLY A 88 0.73 0.89 9.03
C GLY A 88 -0.13 1.36 7.85
N ILE A 89 -0.40 0.48 6.88
CA ILE A 89 -1.25 0.80 5.72
C ILE A 89 -2.72 0.70 6.13
N PRO A 90 -3.57 1.68 5.78
CA PRO A 90 -5.00 1.67 6.11
C PRO A 90 -5.73 0.46 5.53
N LYS A 91 -6.70 -0.07 6.29
CA LYS A 91 -7.50 -1.25 5.91
C LYS A 91 -8.14 -1.11 4.53
N MET A 92 -8.65 0.07 4.17
CA MET A 92 -9.26 0.32 2.86
C MET A 92 -8.30 0.01 1.71
N ILE A 93 -7.04 0.41 1.84
CA ILE A 93 -6.00 0.15 0.83
C ILE A 93 -5.66 -1.35 0.79
N ILE A 94 -5.66 -2.03 1.95
CA ILE A 94 -5.42 -3.48 2.03
C ILE A 94 -6.54 -4.25 1.33
N ASP A 95 -7.79 -3.91 1.61
CA ASP A 95 -8.96 -4.56 1.01
C ASP A 95 -8.97 -4.38 -0.52
N ASP A 96 -8.60 -3.21 -1.02
CA ASP A 96 -8.45 -2.97 -2.45
C ASP A 96 -7.25 -3.73 -3.04
N ALA A 97 -6.14 -3.82 -2.31
CA ALA A 97 -4.98 -4.59 -2.76
C ALA A 97 -5.32 -6.09 -2.94
N ILE A 98 -6.12 -6.65 -2.04
CA ILE A 98 -6.60 -8.03 -2.14
C ILE A 98 -7.46 -8.22 -3.40
N LYS A 99 -8.36 -7.27 -3.71
CA LYS A 99 -9.17 -7.31 -4.94
C LYS A 99 -8.29 -7.28 -6.20
N TYR A 100 -7.30 -6.37 -6.24
CA TYR A 100 -6.35 -6.31 -7.36
C TYR A 100 -5.51 -7.59 -7.47
N HIS A 101 -5.08 -8.14 -6.33
CA HIS A 101 -4.34 -9.39 -6.33
C HIS A 101 -5.17 -10.55 -6.90
N LYS A 102 -6.44 -10.67 -6.49
CA LYS A 102 -7.35 -11.67 -7.06
C LYS A 102 -7.50 -11.49 -8.57
N LYS A 103 -7.75 -10.26 -9.02
CA LYS A 103 -7.87 -9.92 -10.45
C LYS A 103 -6.61 -10.31 -11.25
N ILE A 104 -5.42 -10.12 -10.67
CA ILE A 104 -4.15 -10.53 -11.30
C ILE A 104 -3.98 -12.05 -11.28
N SER A 105 -4.37 -12.72 -10.19
CA SER A 105 -4.23 -14.18 -10.03
C SER A 105 -5.17 -15.00 -10.94
N GLU A 106 -6.25 -14.38 -11.43
CA GLU A 106 -7.16 -14.97 -12.42
C GLU A 106 -6.60 -14.93 -13.84
N TYR A 107 -5.54 -14.16 -14.08
CA TYR A 107 -4.84 -14.14 -15.35
C TYR A 107 -4.06 -15.45 -15.55
N GLU A 108 -3.96 -15.93 -16.79
CA GLU A 108 -3.44 -17.27 -17.13
C GLU A 108 -1.97 -17.52 -16.74
N LEU A 109 -1.20 -16.47 -16.41
CA LEU A 109 0.21 -16.59 -16.06
C LEU A 109 0.39 -17.04 -14.60
N THR A 110 1.06 -18.16 -14.41
CA THR A 110 1.46 -18.63 -13.08
C THR A 110 2.84 -18.08 -12.70
N PHE A 111 2.89 -17.33 -11.61
CA PHE A 111 4.14 -16.82 -11.05
C PHE A 111 4.66 -17.75 -9.95
N ARG A 112 5.99 -17.90 -9.85
CA ARG A 112 6.66 -18.75 -8.84
C ARG A 112 7.83 -18.00 -8.20
N GLY A 113 8.15 -18.34 -6.94
CA GLY A 113 9.27 -17.77 -6.19
C GLY A 113 9.19 -16.23 -6.13
N ASP A 114 10.31 -15.55 -6.25
CA ASP A 114 10.43 -14.09 -6.13
C ASP A 114 9.50 -13.31 -7.06
N ASN A 115 9.14 -13.87 -8.22
CA ASN A 115 8.18 -13.24 -9.11
C ASN A 115 6.76 -13.25 -8.51
N ARG A 116 6.37 -14.31 -7.78
CA ARG A 116 5.09 -14.38 -7.06
C ARG A 116 5.06 -13.37 -5.94
N ASP A 117 6.10 -13.33 -5.12
CA ASP A 117 6.21 -12.38 -4.02
C ASP A 117 6.26 -10.92 -4.53
N GLY A 118 6.90 -10.70 -5.67
CA GLY A 118 6.86 -9.42 -6.38
C GLY A 118 5.45 -9.01 -6.83
N ILE A 119 4.59 -9.94 -7.23
CA ILE A 119 3.18 -9.66 -7.57
C ILE A 119 2.35 -9.35 -6.31
N LEU A 120 2.58 -10.08 -5.20
CA LEU A 120 1.96 -9.77 -3.90
C LEU A 120 2.26 -8.32 -3.49
N ALA A 121 3.53 -7.95 -3.52
CA ALA A 121 4.00 -6.60 -3.24
C ALA A 121 3.40 -5.55 -4.21
N ALA A 122 3.29 -5.90 -5.49
CA ALA A 122 2.73 -5.03 -6.53
C ALA A 122 1.24 -4.73 -6.32
N SER A 123 0.48 -5.64 -5.73
CA SER A 123 -0.95 -5.42 -5.45
C SER A 123 -1.15 -4.24 -4.48
N ILE A 124 -0.29 -4.13 -3.44
CA ILE A 124 -0.29 -2.97 -2.54
C ILE A 124 0.19 -1.70 -3.26
N TYR A 125 1.23 -1.82 -4.10
CA TYR A 125 1.70 -0.67 -4.89
C TYR A 125 0.57 -0.06 -5.73
N ILE A 126 -0.21 -0.91 -6.40
CA ILE A 126 -1.32 -0.50 -7.26
C ILE A 126 -2.43 0.14 -6.42
N SER A 127 -2.84 -0.51 -5.34
CA SER A 127 -3.87 0.01 -4.45
C SER A 127 -3.49 1.37 -3.84
N CYS A 128 -2.25 1.51 -3.36
CA CYS A 128 -1.74 2.80 -2.85
C CYS A 128 -1.81 3.90 -3.92
N ARG A 129 -1.49 3.56 -5.18
CA ARG A 129 -1.49 4.52 -6.28
C ARG A 129 -2.90 4.96 -6.67
N VAL A 130 -3.84 4.03 -6.74
CA VAL A 130 -5.25 4.32 -7.05
C VAL A 130 -5.90 5.17 -5.96
N ASN A 131 -5.57 4.92 -4.70
CA ASN A 131 -6.09 5.67 -3.56
C ASN A 131 -5.34 6.99 -3.29
N ASN A 132 -4.50 7.48 -4.21
CA ASN A 132 -3.73 8.73 -4.09
C ASN A 132 -2.73 8.79 -2.92
N TYR A 133 -2.29 7.64 -2.40
CA TYR A 133 -1.23 7.50 -1.41
C TYR A 133 -0.02 6.73 -1.99
N PRO A 134 0.60 7.23 -3.08
CA PRO A 134 1.61 6.47 -3.81
C PRO A 134 2.81 6.14 -2.91
N ARG A 135 3.28 4.90 -3.02
CA ARG A 135 4.54 4.43 -2.43
C ARG A 135 5.52 4.08 -3.53
N THR A 136 6.81 4.21 -3.24
CA THR A 136 7.84 3.80 -4.20
C THR A 136 7.97 2.28 -4.23
N ALA A 137 8.47 1.74 -5.36
CA ALA A 137 8.76 0.31 -5.45
C ALA A 137 9.82 -0.13 -4.40
N LYS A 138 10.72 0.79 -4.00
CA LYS A 138 11.70 0.55 -2.94
C LYS A 138 11.05 0.42 -1.56
N GLU A 139 10.15 1.36 -1.21
CA GLU A 139 9.36 1.27 0.03
C GLU A 139 8.57 -0.04 0.10
N ILE A 140 7.97 -0.45 -1.01
CA ILE A 140 7.22 -1.71 -1.08
C ILE A 140 8.16 -2.93 -0.94
N ALA A 141 9.34 -2.89 -1.57
CA ALA A 141 10.35 -3.93 -1.42
C ALA A 141 10.78 -4.08 0.05
N SER A 142 10.99 -2.98 0.75
CA SER A 142 11.31 -2.98 2.19
C SER A 142 10.19 -3.57 3.04
N ILE A 143 8.92 -3.28 2.74
CA ILE A 143 7.75 -3.81 3.46
C ILE A 143 7.66 -5.34 3.31
N PHE A 144 7.91 -5.86 2.11
CA PHE A 144 7.81 -7.29 1.82
C PHE A 144 9.14 -8.04 1.98
N HIS A 145 10.20 -7.38 2.44
CA HIS A 145 11.55 -7.94 2.57
C HIS A 145 12.07 -8.55 1.26
N LEU A 146 11.74 -7.90 0.14
CA LEU A 146 12.14 -8.31 -1.21
C LEU A 146 13.31 -7.49 -1.72
N ASP A 147 14.01 -8.05 -2.71
CA ASP A 147 14.96 -7.25 -3.49
C ASP A 147 14.24 -6.19 -4.34
N VAL A 148 14.83 -5.01 -4.45
CA VAL A 148 14.27 -3.86 -5.20
C VAL A 148 14.02 -4.22 -6.66
N THR A 149 14.88 -5.06 -7.26
CA THR A 149 14.72 -5.49 -8.66
C THR A 149 13.50 -6.37 -8.83
N SER A 150 13.28 -7.33 -7.92
CA SER A 150 12.12 -8.23 -7.91
C SER A 150 10.82 -7.46 -7.69
N ALA A 151 10.78 -6.53 -6.73
CA ALA A 151 9.62 -5.68 -6.50
C ALA A 151 9.31 -4.77 -7.71
N THR A 152 10.32 -4.17 -8.32
CA THR A 152 10.15 -3.32 -9.52
C THR A 152 9.63 -4.13 -10.70
N LYS A 153 10.14 -5.34 -10.91
CA LYS A 153 9.69 -6.27 -11.95
C LYS A 153 8.26 -6.71 -11.68
N GLY A 154 7.92 -7.04 -10.42
CA GLY A 154 6.57 -7.38 -10.01
C GLY A 154 5.59 -6.25 -10.30
N CYS A 155 5.92 -5.00 -9.93
CA CYS A 155 5.10 -3.83 -10.22
C CYS A 155 4.86 -3.63 -11.72
N LYS A 156 5.89 -3.79 -12.57
CA LYS A 156 5.75 -3.69 -14.02
C LYS A 156 4.84 -4.77 -14.58
N ASN A 157 5.04 -6.02 -14.16
CA ASN A 157 4.24 -7.15 -14.60
C ASN A 157 2.77 -7.00 -14.18
N ALA A 158 2.51 -6.64 -12.94
CA ALA A 158 1.16 -6.43 -12.43
C ALA A 158 0.42 -5.32 -13.18
N LEU A 159 1.08 -4.19 -13.44
CA LEU A 159 0.50 -3.09 -14.23
C LEU A 159 0.21 -3.53 -15.68
N ALA A 160 1.11 -4.29 -16.29
CA ALA A 160 0.90 -4.82 -17.65
C ALA A 160 -0.30 -5.77 -17.70
N ILE A 161 -0.45 -6.65 -16.70
CA ILE A 161 -1.59 -7.58 -16.61
C ILE A 161 -2.91 -6.81 -16.46
N ILE A 162 -2.98 -5.84 -15.55
CA ILE A 162 -4.20 -5.05 -15.36
C ILE A 162 -4.54 -4.27 -16.63
N ASN A 163 -3.56 -3.64 -17.27
CA ASN A 163 -3.78 -2.94 -18.53
C ASN A 163 -4.29 -3.88 -19.64
N ASN A 164 -3.81 -5.11 -19.69
CA ASN A 164 -4.29 -6.11 -20.65
C ASN A 164 -5.72 -6.57 -20.33
N LEU A 165 -6.04 -6.81 -19.06
CA LEU A 165 -7.38 -7.19 -18.63
C LEU A 165 -8.41 -6.09 -18.88
N GLU A 166 -8.01 -4.84 -18.80
CA GLU A 166 -8.87 -3.68 -18.96
C GLU A 166 -8.86 -3.09 -20.40
N LYS A 167 -8.13 -3.73 -21.33
CA LYS A 167 -7.94 -3.21 -22.69
C LYS A 167 -9.26 -2.95 -23.39
N ASP A 168 -10.20 -3.89 -23.30
CA ASP A 168 -11.48 -3.86 -23.97
C ASP A 168 -12.60 -3.20 -23.15
N MET A 169 -12.30 -2.74 -21.92
CA MET A 169 -13.26 -2.05 -21.07
C MET A 169 -13.46 -0.59 -21.51
N VAL A 170 -14.63 -0.05 -21.20
CA VAL A 170 -14.92 1.39 -21.41
C VAL A 170 -14.00 2.24 -20.53
N ASN A 171 -13.56 3.39 -21.03
CA ASN A 171 -12.61 4.25 -20.32
C ASN A 171 -13.04 4.66 -18.89
N LYS A 172 -14.34 4.65 -18.59
CA LYS A 172 -14.86 4.94 -17.24
C LYS A 172 -14.59 3.81 -16.24
N ASP A 173 -14.51 2.57 -16.73
CA ASP A 173 -14.36 1.38 -15.89
C ASP A 173 -12.89 0.95 -15.74
N LYS A 174 -11.97 1.60 -16.49
CA LYS A 174 -10.54 1.35 -16.40
C LYS A 174 -9.95 1.90 -15.11
N THR A 175 -9.05 1.16 -14.52
CA THR A 175 -8.31 1.60 -13.34
C THR A 175 -7.48 2.84 -13.67
N ASN A 176 -7.82 3.96 -13.03
CA ASN A 176 -7.08 5.21 -13.25
C ASN A 176 -5.82 5.23 -12.38
N PHE A 177 -4.69 5.00 -13.00
CA PHE A 177 -3.39 5.06 -12.31
C PHE A 177 -2.85 6.49 -12.16
N GLY A 178 -3.56 7.55 -12.41
CA GLY A 178 -3.15 8.93 -12.23
C GLY A 178 -1.63 9.23 -12.39
N LYS A 179 -1.25 10.44 -12.68
CA LYS A 179 0.16 10.85 -12.58
C LYS A 179 0.54 10.96 -11.10
N THR A 180 1.58 10.27 -10.68
CA THR A 180 2.11 10.40 -9.33
C THR A 180 2.72 11.78 -9.15
N LYS A 181 2.16 12.59 -8.27
CA LYS A 181 2.63 13.95 -7.96
C LYS A 181 3.63 13.93 -6.81
N PRO A 182 4.63 14.84 -6.81
CA PRO A 182 5.58 14.98 -5.70
C PRO A 182 4.88 15.30 -4.37
N GLU A 183 3.80 16.09 -4.40
CA GLU A 183 2.99 16.48 -3.26
C GLU A 183 2.52 15.30 -2.40
N ALA A 184 2.14 14.19 -3.02
CA ALA A 184 1.64 13.00 -2.34
C ALA A 184 2.68 12.30 -1.43
N PHE A 185 3.97 12.60 -1.58
CA PHE A 185 5.04 12.06 -0.73
C PHE A 185 5.40 12.99 0.42
N ILE A 186 5.16 14.30 0.29
CA ILE A 186 5.65 15.33 1.21
C ILE A 186 5.09 15.12 2.62
N GLU A 187 3.78 14.91 2.75
CA GLU A 187 3.13 14.74 4.05
C GLU A 187 3.77 13.58 4.84
N ARG A 188 3.99 12.45 4.19
CA ARG A 188 4.62 11.27 4.80
C ARG A 188 6.07 11.52 5.18
N TYR A 189 6.83 12.22 4.34
CA TYR A 189 8.22 12.54 4.64
C TYR A 189 8.33 13.53 5.79
N CYS A 190 7.51 14.57 5.79
CA CYS A 190 7.47 15.55 6.87
C CYS A 190 7.03 14.93 8.20
N SER A 191 6.03 14.05 8.19
CA SER A 191 5.59 13.33 9.39
C SER A 191 6.69 12.45 9.98
N LYS A 192 7.42 11.71 9.16
CA LYS A 192 8.56 10.88 9.61
C LYS A 192 9.76 11.71 10.13
N LEU A 193 9.91 12.94 9.66
CA LEU A 193 10.96 13.87 10.09
C LEU A 193 10.51 14.78 11.23
N ASN A 194 9.29 14.59 11.77
CA ASN A 194 8.68 15.43 12.82
C ASN A 194 8.64 16.92 12.45
N ILE A 195 8.39 17.24 11.17
CA ILE A 195 8.27 18.60 10.67
C ILE A 195 6.84 19.11 10.94
N ASN A 196 6.72 20.37 11.40
CA ASN A 196 5.44 20.98 11.73
C ASN A 196 4.49 21.05 10.51
N ASN A 197 3.18 20.97 10.77
CA ASN A 197 2.13 20.98 9.74
C ASN A 197 2.14 22.26 8.88
N GLU A 198 2.48 23.44 9.45
CA GLU A 198 2.65 24.67 8.67
C GLU A 198 3.74 24.55 7.60
N LEU A 199 4.88 23.96 7.96
CA LEU A 199 5.99 23.74 7.05
C LEU A 199 5.69 22.63 6.05
N THR A 200 4.90 21.65 6.43
CA THR A 200 4.41 20.60 5.51
C THR A 200 3.54 21.22 4.41
N LYS A 201 2.61 22.11 4.76
CA LYS A 201 1.81 22.87 3.78
C LYS A 201 2.67 23.78 2.89
N LEU A 202 3.72 24.37 3.45
CA LEU A 202 4.69 25.13 2.66
C LEU A 202 5.42 24.25 1.65
N CYS A 203 5.88 23.07 2.05
CA CYS A 203 6.51 22.10 1.16
C CYS A 203 5.56 21.68 0.02
N GLN A 204 4.29 21.42 0.35
CA GLN A 204 3.26 21.10 -0.64
C GLN A 204 3.05 22.25 -1.63
N PHE A 205 2.93 23.47 -1.13
CA PHE A 205 2.78 24.66 -1.98
C PHE A 205 3.97 24.85 -2.94
N ILE A 206 5.20 24.75 -2.43
CA ILE A 206 6.41 24.84 -3.24
C ILE A 206 6.43 23.73 -4.29
N SER A 207 6.08 22.50 -3.92
CA SER A 207 6.03 21.36 -4.82
C SER A 207 5.04 21.57 -5.97
N MET A 208 3.83 22.07 -5.67
CA MET A 208 2.83 22.42 -6.71
C MET A 208 3.33 23.52 -7.64
N LYS A 209 4.03 24.51 -7.10
CA LYS A 209 4.59 25.61 -7.90
C LYS A 209 5.66 25.09 -8.86
N ILE A 210 6.58 24.24 -8.38
CA ILE A 210 7.63 23.60 -9.17
C ILE A 210 7.04 22.73 -10.31
N GLU A 211 5.99 21.97 -10.00
CA GLU A 211 5.30 21.14 -10.99
C GLU A 211 4.66 21.99 -12.10
N LYS A 212 4.00 23.10 -11.73
CA LYS A 212 3.41 24.03 -12.71
C LYS A 212 4.43 24.71 -13.62
N MET A 213 5.63 24.96 -13.09
CA MET A 213 6.72 25.62 -13.82
C MET A 213 7.58 24.64 -14.63
N ASP A 214 7.34 23.32 -14.47
CA ASP A 214 8.10 22.22 -15.10
C ASP A 214 9.62 22.37 -14.98
N VAL A 215 10.09 22.82 -13.83
CA VAL A 215 11.50 23.16 -13.58
C VAL A 215 12.42 21.93 -13.53
N MET A 216 11.87 20.78 -13.16
CA MET A 216 12.64 19.54 -12.94
C MET A 216 12.02 18.31 -13.62
N PRO A 217 11.85 18.34 -14.96
CA PRO A 217 11.20 17.23 -15.69
C PRO A 217 11.99 15.92 -15.63
N GLU A 218 13.32 15.99 -15.46
CA GLU A 218 14.22 14.84 -15.40
C GLU A 218 14.14 14.07 -14.07
N ASN A 219 13.60 14.69 -13.03
CA ASN A 219 13.61 14.13 -11.68
C ASN A 219 12.31 13.33 -11.39
N THR A 220 12.47 12.22 -10.68
CA THR A 220 11.29 11.45 -10.23
C THR A 220 10.53 12.20 -9.13
N PRO A 221 9.19 12.06 -9.05
CA PRO A 221 8.37 12.74 -8.06
C PRO A 221 8.85 12.59 -6.60
N PRO A 222 9.25 11.38 -6.12
CA PRO A 222 9.80 11.24 -4.77
C PRO A 222 11.13 11.98 -4.58
N SER A 223 11.96 12.11 -5.62
CA SER A 223 13.21 12.86 -5.54
C SER A 223 12.97 14.38 -5.45
N ILE A 224 11.97 14.89 -6.16
CA ILE A 224 11.54 16.28 -6.07
C ILE A 224 11.02 16.56 -4.66
N ALA A 225 10.14 15.69 -4.14
CA ALA A 225 9.60 15.81 -2.78
C ALA A 225 10.71 15.84 -1.71
N ALA A 226 11.67 14.93 -1.80
CA ALA A 226 12.83 14.89 -0.90
C ALA A 226 13.68 16.17 -0.98
N GLY A 227 13.90 16.68 -2.20
CA GLY A 227 14.62 17.94 -2.43
C GLY A 227 13.90 19.14 -1.83
N VAL A 228 12.57 19.23 -1.98
CA VAL A 228 11.74 20.30 -1.42
C VAL A 228 11.75 20.27 0.11
N VAL A 229 11.56 19.10 0.71
CA VAL A 229 11.58 18.94 2.17
C VAL A 229 12.94 19.34 2.73
N TYR A 230 14.03 18.93 2.12
CA TYR A 230 15.39 19.33 2.52
C TYR A 230 15.60 20.85 2.35
N PHE A 231 15.14 21.43 1.25
CA PHE A 231 15.24 22.87 0.97
C PHE A 231 14.53 23.71 2.02
N VAL A 232 13.28 23.38 2.35
CA VAL A 232 12.53 24.08 3.39
C VAL A 232 13.18 23.91 4.76
N SER A 233 13.68 22.71 5.08
CA SER A 233 14.38 22.43 6.32
C SER A 233 15.62 23.29 6.51
N GLN A 234 16.40 23.53 5.44
CA GLN A 234 17.59 24.38 5.49
C GLN A 234 17.24 25.86 5.65
N ILE A 235 16.24 26.35 4.92
CA ILE A 235 15.78 27.75 5.03
C ILE A 235 15.24 28.03 6.42
N CYS A 236 14.42 27.14 6.96
CA CYS A 236 13.85 27.31 8.30
C CYS A 236 14.82 26.94 9.43
N LYS A 237 16.08 26.65 9.12
CA LYS A 237 17.14 26.27 10.08
C LYS A 237 16.74 25.12 10.99
N LEU A 238 16.01 24.14 10.44
CA LEU A 238 15.65 22.92 11.16
C LEU A 238 16.86 21.99 11.26
N ASN A 239 16.94 21.24 12.37
CA ASN A 239 17.99 20.26 12.57
C ASN A 239 17.70 18.96 11.78
N VAL A 240 17.58 19.07 10.47
CA VAL A 240 17.34 17.94 9.55
C VAL A 240 18.53 17.80 8.61
N SER A 241 19.21 16.68 8.69
CA SER A 241 20.38 16.39 7.84
C SER A 241 19.97 15.74 6.50
N LYS A 242 20.86 15.77 5.52
CA LYS A 242 20.67 15.03 4.24
C LYS A 242 20.49 13.53 4.48
N ARG A 243 21.15 12.98 5.50
CA ARG A 243 21.07 11.57 5.87
C ARG A 243 19.66 11.20 6.36
N ASP A 244 19.04 12.07 7.16
CA ASP A 244 17.68 11.84 7.67
C ASP A 244 16.67 11.82 6.52
N VAL A 245 16.80 12.79 5.59
CA VAL A 245 15.95 12.82 4.38
C VAL A 245 16.20 11.60 3.50
N LYS A 246 17.44 11.13 3.35
CA LYS A 246 17.76 9.91 2.62
C LYS A 246 17.11 8.67 3.22
N ILE A 247 17.16 8.53 4.54
CA ILE A 247 16.54 7.38 5.25
C ILE A 247 15.04 7.36 5.02
N VAL A 248 14.38 8.52 5.08
CA VAL A 248 12.92 8.63 4.94
C VAL A 248 12.45 8.48 3.50
N SER A 249 13.18 9.08 2.54
CA SER A 249 12.78 9.11 1.12
C SER A 249 13.39 8.01 0.26
N GLU A 250 14.39 7.28 0.80
CA GLU A 250 15.20 6.28 0.07
C GLU A 250 15.88 6.83 -1.19
N THR A 251 16.01 8.16 -1.24
CA THR A 251 16.66 8.89 -2.35
C THR A 251 18.13 9.15 -2.01
N SER A 252 19.04 9.06 -2.99
CA SER A 252 20.44 9.28 -2.74
C SER A 252 20.74 10.74 -2.33
N GLU A 253 21.69 10.94 -1.42
CA GLU A 253 22.12 12.27 -0.96
C GLU A 253 22.57 13.17 -2.11
N VAL A 254 23.18 12.58 -3.14
CA VAL A 254 23.61 13.30 -4.36
C VAL A 254 22.40 13.85 -5.10
N THR A 255 21.33 13.06 -5.23
CA THR A 255 20.09 13.48 -5.89
C THR A 255 19.41 14.60 -5.09
N ILE A 256 19.30 14.43 -3.76
CA ILE A 256 18.74 15.44 -2.85
C ILE A 256 19.52 16.76 -3.00
N ASN A 257 20.84 16.70 -3.03
CA ASN A 257 21.70 17.88 -3.17
C ASN A 257 21.56 18.55 -4.55
N LYS A 258 21.41 17.76 -5.63
CA LYS A 258 21.15 18.30 -6.97
C LYS A 258 19.81 19.05 -7.01
N CYS A 259 18.75 18.45 -6.45
CA CYS A 259 17.43 19.10 -6.34
C CYS A 259 17.51 20.37 -5.51
N TYR A 260 18.18 20.33 -4.35
CA TYR A 260 18.40 21.48 -3.48
C TYR A 260 19.05 22.65 -4.22
N LYS A 261 20.19 22.40 -4.90
CA LYS A 261 20.90 23.44 -5.66
C LYS A 261 20.07 24.04 -6.78
N LYS A 262 19.25 23.25 -7.47
CA LYS A 262 18.30 23.76 -8.48
C LYS A 262 17.27 24.68 -7.84
N LEU A 263 16.69 24.27 -6.69
CA LEU A 263 15.70 25.06 -5.94
C LEU A 263 16.30 26.37 -5.40
N GLU A 264 17.52 26.33 -4.90
CA GLU A 264 18.24 27.51 -4.41
C GLU A 264 18.47 28.55 -5.53
N LYS A 265 18.81 28.13 -6.74
CA LYS A 265 18.95 29.02 -7.90
C LYS A 265 17.62 29.69 -8.24
N ILE A 266 16.56 28.89 -8.36
CA ILE A 266 15.23 29.39 -8.74
C ILE A 266 14.64 30.28 -7.65
N SER A 267 14.91 30.01 -6.38
CA SER A 267 14.44 30.88 -5.28
C SER A 267 15.10 32.25 -5.27
N LYS A 268 16.27 32.40 -5.90
CA LYS A 268 16.94 33.71 -6.10
C LYS A 268 16.34 34.47 -7.28
N ASP A 269 15.95 33.74 -8.33
CA ASP A 269 15.42 34.34 -9.57
C ASP A 269 13.91 34.64 -9.45
N GLU A 270 13.18 33.85 -8.69
CA GLU A 270 11.74 33.98 -8.46
C GLU A 270 11.38 33.84 -6.97
N ASN A 271 10.47 34.68 -6.49
CA ASN A 271 9.92 34.60 -5.11
C ASN A 271 9.05 33.34 -4.94
N ILE A 272 9.69 32.16 -4.83
CA ILE A 272 9.00 30.88 -4.67
C ILE A 272 8.40 30.76 -3.26
N ILE A 273 9.07 31.37 -2.26
CA ILE A 273 8.66 31.30 -0.87
C ILE A 273 7.92 32.59 -0.51
N PRO A 274 6.73 32.49 0.12
CA PRO A 274 6.03 33.67 0.61
C PRO A 274 6.89 34.47 1.61
N VAL A 275 7.04 35.78 1.37
CA VAL A 275 7.84 36.69 2.21
C VAL A 275 7.42 36.66 3.70
N ALA A 276 6.13 36.44 3.97
CA ALA A 276 5.61 36.31 5.32
C ALA A 276 6.25 35.15 6.11
N ILE A 277 6.58 34.04 5.44
CA ILE A 277 7.21 32.87 6.07
C ILE A 277 8.70 33.13 6.29
N LEU A 278 9.38 33.77 5.35
CA LEU A 278 10.78 34.15 5.51
C LEU A 278 10.99 35.08 6.72
N LYS A 279 10.07 36.03 6.93
CA LYS A 279 10.09 36.89 8.11
C LYS A 279 9.83 36.14 9.41
N LYS A 280 8.89 35.17 9.42
CA LYS A 280 8.53 34.38 10.62
C LYS A 280 9.74 33.54 11.12
N TYR A 281 10.59 33.08 10.24
CA TYR A 281 11.74 32.24 10.57
C TYR A 281 13.09 32.99 10.58
N ASN A 282 13.08 34.33 10.60
CA ASN A 282 14.29 35.20 10.65
C ASN A 282 15.32 34.84 9.56
N VAL A 283 14.84 34.67 8.32
CA VAL A 283 15.69 34.34 7.15
C VAL A 283 15.94 35.61 6.31
N LEU A 284 15.14 36.65 6.53
CA LEU A 284 15.31 38.02 6.01
C LEU A 284 15.71 38.96 7.10
#